data_dea546b2be9233e90ef6c46876b0dce3
#
_entry.id   dea546b2be9233e90ef6c46876b0dce3
#
_cell.length_a   1.000
_cell.length_b   1.000
_cell.length_c   1.000
_cell.angle_alpha   90.00
_cell.angle_beta   90.00
_cell.angle_gamma   90.00
#
_symmetry.space_group_name_H-M   'P 1'
#
loop_
_entity.id
_entity.type
_entity.pdbx_description
1 polymer ?
#
loop_
_entity_poly.entity_id
_entity_poly.type
_entity_poly.pdbx_seq_one_letter_code
_entity_poly.pdbx_strand_id
1 'polypeptide(L)'
;MPNYFQPEIETASPEEIRKIQNEKIVKQVKHVYENVPYYRDLMDKKGVKPEDIKSVDDIKKLPFLTKADLREAYPYGLLGTDLKNCVRIQSTSGTTGKRVVAFYTQNDVNLWEDCCARAIVAAGGTKDDVC
;
A
#
# COMPACT_ATOMS: atom_id res chain seq x y z
N MET A 1 -7.23 13.31 28.09
CA MET A 1 -6.84 13.90 26.79
C MET A 1 -6.79 12.78 25.79
N PRO A 2 -7.13 12.99 24.51
CA PRO A 2 -6.93 11.94 23.53
C PRO A 2 -5.45 11.53 23.52
N ASN A 3 -5.21 10.23 23.44
CA ASN A 3 -3.88 9.66 23.38
C ASN A 3 -3.51 9.42 21.92
N TYR A 4 -2.35 9.87 21.48
CA TYR A 4 -1.88 9.72 20.11
C TYR A 4 -0.59 8.91 20.09
N PHE A 5 -0.45 7.98 19.15
CA PHE A 5 0.79 7.25 18.92
C PHE A 5 1.79 8.09 18.11
N GLN A 6 1.30 8.77 17.07
CA GLN A 6 2.07 9.67 16.20
C GLN A 6 1.35 11.01 16.06
N PRO A 7 1.44 11.90 17.07
CA PRO A 7 0.68 13.15 17.10
C PRO A 7 0.81 14.01 15.84
N GLU A 8 2.01 14.05 15.26
CA GLU A 8 2.33 14.85 14.07
C GLU A 8 1.51 14.43 12.83
N ILE A 9 1.11 13.18 12.74
CA ILE A 9 0.27 12.69 11.64
C ILE A 9 -1.21 12.68 12.05
N GLU A 10 -1.49 12.26 13.28
CA GLU A 10 -2.86 12.06 13.75
C GLU A 10 -3.60 13.38 14.01
N THR A 11 -2.89 14.49 14.22
CA THR A 11 -3.44 15.84 14.41
C THR A 11 -3.13 16.79 13.25
N ALA A 12 -2.53 16.29 12.17
CA ALA A 12 -2.19 17.08 11.00
C ALA A 12 -3.45 17.68 10.34
N SER A 13 -3.32 18.88 9.80
CA SER A 13 -4.40 19.53 9.06
C SER A 13 -4.74 18.75 7.78
N PRO A 14 -5.96 18.92 7.23
CA PRO A 14 -6.32 18.33 5.93
C PRO A 14 -5.36 18.72 4.82
N GLU A 15 -4.83 19.93 4.83
CA GLU A 15 -3.85 20.42 3.86
C GLU A 15 -2.51 19.68 3.95
N GLU A 16 -2.02 19.47 5.17
CA GLU A 16 -0.78 18.70 5.42
C GLU A 16 -0.93 17.24 5.00
N ILE A 17 -2.04 16.61 5.35
CA ILE A 17 -2.36 15.23 4.89
C ILE A 17 -2.42 15.18 3.37
N ARG A 18 -3.06 16.16 2.72
CA ARG A 18 -3.17 16.23 1.27
C ARG A 18 -1.79 16.35 0.60
N LYS A 19 -0.91 17.16 1.16
CA LYS A 19 0.48 17.28 0.68
C LYS A 19 1.21 15.95 0.75
N ILE A 20 1.14 15.26 1.89
CA ILE A 20 1.74 13.93 2.08
C ILE A 20 1.17 12.92 1.06
N GLN A 21 -0.14 12.91 0.84
CA GLN A 21 -0.79 12.03 -0.12
C GLN A 21 -0.31 12.30 -1.55
N ASN A 22 -0.19 13.58 -1.95
CA ASN A 22 0.29 13.95 -3.28
C ASN A 22 1.73 13.50 -3.51
N GLU A 23 2.61 13.68 -2.54
CA GLU A 23 4.00 13.22 -2.65
C GLU A 23 4.10 11.69 -2.73
N LYS A 24 3.32 10.99 -1.92
CA LYS A 24 3.32 9.52 -1.87
C LYS A 24 2.75 8.89 -3.14
N ILE A 25 1.63 9.41 -3.68
CA ILE A 25 1.00 8.82 -4.87
C ILE A 25 1.92 8.91 -6.09
N VAL A 26 2.59 10.04 -6.29
CA VAL A 26 3.53 10.22 -7.42
C VAL A 26 4.68 9.22 -7.33
N LYS A 27 5.29 9.08 -6.15
CA LYS A 27 6.38 8.12 -5.91
C LYS A 27 5.92 6.67 -6.11
N GLN A 28 4.74 6.33 -5.57
CA GLN A 28 4.19 4.99 -5.64
C GLN A 28 3.85 4.58 -7.07
N VAL A 29 3.22 5.47 -7.84
CA VAL A 29 2.86 5.18 -9.23
C VAL A 29 4.11 4.98 -10.10
N LYS A 30 5.12 5.82 -9.93
CA LYS A 30 6.40 5.65 -10.61
C LYS A 30 7.04 4.31 -10.26
N HIS A 31 7.12 3.98 -8.96
CA HIS A 31 7.69 2.72 -8.50
C HIS A 31 6.98 1.51 -9.08
N VAL A 32 5.65 1.49 -9.05
CA VAL A 32 4.84 0.39 -9.56
C VAL A 32 4.99 0.25 -11.07
N TYR A 33 4.99 1.37 -11.82
CA TYR A 33 5.17 1.35 -13.27
C TYR A 33 6.55 0.79 -13.67
N GLU A 34 7.61 1.16 -12.94
CA GLU A 34 8.98 0.71 -13.24
C GLU A 34 9.22 -0.76 -12.84
N ASN A 35 8.62 -1.22 -11.74
CA ASN A 35 8.99 -2.49 -11.11
C ASN A 35 7.93 -3.59 -11.17
N VAL A 36 6.69 -3.28 -11.58
CA VAL A 36 5.59 -4.26 -11.65
C VAL A 36 5.07 -4.36 -13.09
N PRO A 37 5.62 -5.27 -13.93
CA PRO A 37 5.23 -5.38 -15.34
C PRO A 37 3.73 -5.56 -15.56
N TYR A 38 3.07 -6.37 -14.74
CA TYR A 38 1.62 -6.58 -14.82
C TYR A 38 0.84 -5.26 -14.71
N TYR A 39 1.17 -4.41 -13.74
CA TYR A 39 0.47 -3.13 -13.55
C TYR A 39 0.86 -2.09 -14.60
N ARG A 40 2.12 -2.09 -15.04
CA ARG A 40 2.57 -1.27 -16.17
C ARG A 40 1.77 -1.57 -17.43
N ASP A 41 1.57 -2.85 -17.75
CA ASP A 41 0.78 -3.25 -18.92
C ASP A 41 -0.68 -2.77 -18.83
N LEU A 42 -1.26 -2.78 -17.64
CA LEU A 42 -2.60 -2.22 -17.41
C LEU A 42 -2.63 -0.70 -17.61
N MET A 43 -1.62 0.02 -17.12
CA MET A 43 -1.50 1.45 -17.30
C MET A 43 -1.32 1.80 -18.79
N ASP A 44 -0.45 1.07 -19.49
CA ASP A 44 -0.19 1.28 -20.91
C ASP A 44 -1.43 1.01 -21.79
N LYS A 45 -2.17 -0.06 -21.50
CA LYS A 45 -3.47 -0.34 -22.15
C LYS A 45 -4.50 0.76 -21.94
N LYS A 46 -4.44 1.43 -20.79
CA LYS A 46 -5.32 2.56 -20.46
C LYS A 46 -4.79 3.90 -20.99
N GLY A 47 -3.59 3.93 -21.56
CA GLY A 47 -2.93 5.14 -22.06
C GLY A 47 -2.49 6.10 -20.95
N VAL A 48 -2.19 5.58 -19.74
CA VAL A 48 -1.78 6.38 -18.58
C VAL A 48 -0.30 6.13 -18.26
N LYS A 49 0.44 7.20 -18.07
CA LYS A 49 1.86 7.17 -17.71
C LYS A 49 2.07 7.77 -16.31
N PRO A 50 3.20 7.47 -15.64
CA PRO A 50 3.49 8.06 -14.32
C PRO A 50 3.41 9.59 -14.31
N GLU A 51 3.81 10.25 -15.39
CA GLU A 51 3.81 11.71 -15.52
C GLU A 51 2.40 12.34 -15.53
N ASP A 52 1.37 11.54 -15.81
CA ASP A 52 -0.03 11.97 -15.80
C ASP A 52 -0.60 12.05 -14.38
N ILE A 53 0.12 11.50 -13.39
CA ILE A 53 -0.28 11.46 -11.99
C ILE A 53 0.55 12.47 -11.21
N LYS A 54 -0.06 13.61 -10.90
CA LYS A 54 0.59 14.73 -10.20
C LYS A 54 0.07 14.93 -8.78
N SER A 55 -1.09 14.38 -8.50
CA SER A 55 -1.76 14.50 -7.20
C SER A 55 -2.66 13.29 -6.94
N VAL A 56 -3.16 13.18 -5.72
CA VAL A 56 -4.12 12.13 -5.35
C VAL A 56 -5.46 12.26 -6.11
N ASP A 57 -5.80 13.43 -6.66
CA ASP A 57 -6.99 13.61 -7.51
C ASP A 57 -6.90 12.86 -8.83
N ASP A 58 -5.69 12.56 -9.27
CA ASP A 58 -5.43 11.81 -10.49
C ASP A 58 -5.58 10.29 -10.31
N ILE A 59 -5.81 9.79 -9.10
CA ILE A 59 -5.96 8.35 -8.83
C ILE A 59 -7.05 7.71 -9.69
N LYS A 60 -8.06 8.46 -10.08
CA LYS A 60 -9.15 8.04 -10.98
C LYS A 60 -8.69 7.69 -12.39
N LYS A 61 -7.51 8.14 -12.80
CA LYS A 61 -6.89 7.80 -14.09
C LYS A 61 -6.29 6.41 -14.08
N LEU A 62 -5.88 5.90 -12.90
CA LEU A 62 -5.22 4.61 -12.78
C LEU A 62 -6.17 3.44 -13.09
N PRO A 63 -5.67 2.31 -13.59
CA PRO A 63 -6.45 1.09 -13.72
C PRO A 63 -6.79 0.51 -12.33
N PHE A 64 -7.96 -0.13 -12.22
CA PHE A 64 -8.31 -0.93 -11.05
C PHE A 64 -7.67 -2.31 -11.13
N LEU A 65 -7.32 -2.87 -9.98
CA LEU A 65 -7.03 -4.28 -9.81
C LEU A 65 -8.23 -4.97 -9.16
N THR A 66 -8.61 -6.11 -9.71
CA THR A 66 -9.64 -6.97 -9.15
C THR A 66 -9.01 -8.18 -8.45
N LYS A 67 -9.80 -8.95 -7.73
CA LYS A 67 -9.34 -10.20 -7.14
C LYS A 67 -8.94 -11.24 -8.22
N ALA A 68 -9.50 -11.13 -9.42
CA ALA A 68 -9.11 -11.98 -10.55
C ALA A 68 -7.68 -11.65 -11.01
N ASP A 69 -7.34 -10.36 -11.14
CA ASP A 69 -5.98 -9.91 -11.49
C ASP A 69 -4.95 -10.38 -10.47
N LEU A 70 -5.27 -10.31 -9.17
CA LEU A 70 -4.38 -10.78 -8.10
C LEU A 70 -4.12 -12.28 -8.19
N ARG A 71 -5.10 -13.06 -8.66
CA ARG A 71 -4.95 -14.51 -8.86
C ARG A 71 -4.21 -14.85 -10.15
N GLU A 72 -4.40 -14.06 -11.20
CA GLU A 72 -3.71 -14.22 -12.48
C GLU A 72 -2.22 -13.92 -12.31
N ALA A 73 -1.90 -12.86 -11.58
CA ALA A 73 -0.53 -12.46 -11.28
C ALA A 73 0.19 -13.36 -10.25
N TYR A 74 -0.45 -14.42 -9.76
CA TYR A 74 0.14 -15.36 -8.78
C TYR A 74 1.38 -16.05 -9.34
N PRO A 75 2.45 -16.27 -8.54
CA PRO A 75 2.65 -15.71 -7.20
C PRO A 75 3.41 -14.38 -7.20
N TYR A 76 4.21 -14.06 -8.21
CA TYR A 76 5.19 -12.97 -8.20
C TYR A 76 4.85 -11.82 -9.14
N GLY A 77 3.77 -11.90 -9.92
CA GLY A 77 3.46 -10.91 -10.95
C GLY A 77 3.20 -9.48 -10.45
N LEU A 78 2.90 -9.34 -9.16
CA LEU A 78 2.73 -8.03 -8.50
C LEU A 78 3.87 -7.69 -7.52
N LEU A 79 4.95 -8.47 -7.52
CA LEU A 79 6.13 -8.18 -6.71
C LEU A 79 6.90 -6.99 -7.31
N GLY A 80 6.97 -5.89 -6.57
CA GLY A 80 7.62 -4.63 -7.00
C GLY A 80 9.07 -4.47 -6.54
N THR A 81 9.72 -5.54 -6.09
CA THR A 81 11.11 -5.54 -5.61
C THR A 81 11.72 -6.94 -5.77
N ASP A 82 13.02 -7.06 -5.54
CA ASP A 82 13.67 -8.39 -5.47
C ASP A 82 13.15 -9.19 -4.27
N LEU A 83 12.91 -10.47 -4.46
CA LEU A 83 12.43 -11.37 -3.40
C LEU A 83 13.37 -11.40 -2.17
N LYS A 84 14.68 -11.21 -2.36
CA LYS A 84 15.66 -11.12 -1.27
C LYS A 84 15.41 -9.95 -0.30
N ASN A 85 14.67 -8.92 -0.72
CA ASN A 85 14.31 -7.77 0.11
C ASN A 85 13.03 -8.03 0.93
N CYS A 86 12.35 -9.15 0.70
CA CYS A 86 11.12 -9.50 1.41
C CYS A 86 11.44 -10.26 2.69
N VAL A 87 10.93 -9.78 3.80
CA VAL A 87 11.10 -10.38 5.15
C VAL A 87 9.87 -11.19 5.56
N ARG A 88 8.74 -11.00 4.87
CA ARG A 88 7.49 -11.71 5.16
C ARG A 88 6.72 -12.02 3.88
N ILE A 89 6.10 -13.19 3.85
CA ILE A 89 5.18 -13.62 2.80
C ILE A 89 3.89 -14.05 3.48
N GLN A 90 2.76 -13.55 3.01
CA GLN A 90 1.44 -13.95 3.49
C GLN A 90 0.56 -14.39 2.34
N SER A 91 -0.37 -15.31 2.60
CA SER A 91 -1.35 -15.71 1.60
C SER A 91 -2.73 -15.86 2.22
N THR A 92 -3.76 -15.65 1.40
CA THR A 92 -5.13 -16.01 1.76
C THR A 92 -5.28 -17.53 1.84
N SER A 93 -6.32 -18.02 2.54
CA SER A 93 -6.58 -19.47 2.69
C SER A 93 -6.78 -20.22 1.37
N GLY A 94 -7.21 -19.52 0.30
CA GLY A 94 -7.41 -20.12 -1.02
C GLY A 94 -8.64 -21.02 -1.14
N THR A 95 -9.62 -20.91 -0.23
CA THR A 95 -10.85 -21.72 -0.21
C THR A 95 -11.66 -21.68 -1.52
N THR A 96 -11.51 -20.62 -2.32
CA THR A 96 -12.25 -20.42 -3.57
C THR A 96 -11.36 -20.46 -4.83
N GLY A 97 -10.19 -21.14 -4.77
CA GLY A 97 -9.25 -21.25 -5.90
C GLY A 97 -7.84 -20.81 -5.57
N LYS A 98 -7.11 -20.24 -6.56
CA LYS A 98 -5.74 -19.77 -6.34
C LYS A 98 -5.66 -18.76 -5.20
N ARG A 99 -4.65 -18.91 -4.35
CA ARG A 99 -4.35 -17.98 -3.26
C ARG A 99 -3.94 -16.64 -3.82
N VAL A 100 -4.18 -15.57 -3.05
CA VAL A 100 -3.54 -14.28 -3.24
C VAL A 100 -2.34 -14.24 -2.29
N VAL A 101 -1.19 -13.83 -2.81
CA VAL A 101 0.06 -13.74 -2.06
C VAL A 101 0.46 -12.28 -1.94
N ALA A 102 0.88 -11.88 -0.76
CA ALA A 102 1.45 -10.56 -0.49
C ALA A 102 2.86 -10.72 0.07
N PHE A 103 3.77 -9.90 -0.42
CA PHE A 103 5.17 -9.85 -0.02
C PHE A 103 5.42 -8.52 0.69
N TYR A 104 6.18 -8.57 1.76
CA TYR A 104 6.46 -7.40 2.59
C TYR A 104 7.97 -7.24 2.77
N THR A 105 8.48 -6.06 2.46
CA THR A 105 9.81 -5.62 2.89
C THR A 105 9.79 -5.26 4.37
N GLN A 106 10.95 -5.04 4.98
CA GLN A 106 11.01 -4.55 6.36
C GLN A 106 10.31 -3.19 6.52
N ASN A 107 10.44 -2.33 5.51
CA ASN A 107 9.76 -1.03 5.51
C ASN A 107 8.23 -1.17 5.50
N ASP A 108 7.70 -2.13 4.73
CA ASP A 108 6.24 -2.40 4.70
C ASP A 108 5.76 -2.91 6.06
N VAL A 109 6.54 -3.77 6.71
CA VAL A 109 6.21 -4.28 8.06
C VAL A 109 6.19 -3.14 9.07
N ASN A 110 7.22 -2.29 9.08
CA ASN A 110 7.28 -1.14 9.98
C ASN A 110 6.09 -0.19 9.77
N LEU A 111 5.75 0.11 8.51
CA LEU A 111 4.58 0.94 8.19
C LEU A 111 3.28 0.31 8.66
N TRP A 112 3.14 -1.00 8.53
CA TRP A 112 1.97 -1.72 9.01
C TRP A 112 1.87 -1.68 10.53
N GLU A 113 2.99 -1.87 11.23
CA GLU A 113 3.07 -1.75 12.70
C GLU A 113 2.63 -0.37 13.16
N ASP A 114 3.12 0.70 12.53
CA ASP A 114 2.70 2.08 12.82
C ASP A 114 1.20 2.27 12.63
N CYS A 115 0.64 1.76 11.53
CA CYS A 115 -0.79 1.85 11.27
C CYS A 115 -1.63 1.10 12.31
N CYS A 116 -1.19 -0.09 12.71
CA CYS A 116 -1.85 -0.88 13.75
C CYS A 116 -1.76 -0.19 15.11
N ALA A 117 -0.58 0.33 15.47
CA ALA A 117 -0.37 1.03 16.72
C ALA A 117 -1.28 2.27 16.84
N ARG A 118 -1.38 3.07 15.77
CA ARG A 118 -2.32 4.21 15.74
C ARG A 118 -3.76 3.78 15.95
N ALA A 119 -4.20 2.70 15.29
CA ALA A 119 -5.57 2.19 15.44
C ALA A 119 -5.84 1.70 16.86
N ILE A 120 -4.90 0.98 17.48
CA ILE A 120 -5.02 0.47 18.84
C ILE A 120 -5.07 1.62 19.84
N VAL A 121 -4.17 2.60 19.73
CA VAL A 121 -4.13 3.76 20.63
C VAL A 121 -5.39 4.63 20.47
N ALA A 122 -5.87 4.82 19.25
CA ALA A 122 -7.12 5.53 18.99
C ALA A 122 -8.35 4.84 19.60
N ALA A 123 -8.30 3.49 19.71
CA ALA A 123 -9.32 2.70 20.41
C ALA A 123 -9.17 2.70 21.94
N GLY A 124 -8.16 3.38 22.48
CA GLY A 124 -7.89 3.49 23.92
C GLY A 124 -6.88 2.50 24.44
N GLY A 125 -6.26 1.70 23.58
CA GLY A 125 -5.21 0.74 23.97
C GLY A 125 -3.95 1.43 24.49
N THR A 126 -3.29 0.79 25.42
CA THR A 126 -2.08 1.27 26.09
C THR A 126 -1.00 0.18 26.10
N LYS A 127 0.22 0.55 26.47
CA LYS A 127 1.33 -0.40 26.66
C LYS A 127 1.11 -1.40 27.80
N ASP A 128 0.14 -1.14 28.68
CA ASP A 128 -0.14 -1.95 29.87
C ASP A 128 -1.28 -2.97 29.57
N ASP A 129 -1.88 -2.94 28.38
CA ASP A 129 -2.92 -3.87 27.97
C ASP A 129 -2.30 -5.17 27.43
N VAL A 130 -3.00 -6.28 27.68
CA VAL A 130 -2.66 -7.61 27.16
C VAL A 130 -3.69 -7.98 26.07
N CYS A 131 -3.16 -8.33 24.88
CA CYS A 131 -4.00 -8.75 23.74
C CYS A 131 -3.89 -10.27 23.48
#